data_a60508991a49d9cca8eef8bc1eeed10a
#
_entry.id   a60508991a49d9cca8eef8bc1eeed10a
#
_cell.length_a   1.000
_cell.length_b   1.000
_cell.length_c   1.000
_cell.angle_alpha   90.00
_cell.angle_beta   90.00
_cell.angle_gamma   90.00
#
_symmetry.space_group_name_H-M   'P 1'
#
loop_
_entity.id
_entity.type
_entity.pdbx_description
1 polymer ?
#
loop_
_entity_poly.entity_id
_entity_poly.type
_entity_poly.pdbx_seq_one_letter_code
_entity_poly.pdbx_strand_id
1 'polypeptide(L)'
;MSLGALDFGLIVDGAVIIVEAVLHRLQHLKIYQNQSISQTMMDDEVYTSSSKMMNSAVFGQIIILIVYLPILTLEGVEGKMFIPMAQTVIFALLGAFILSLTYIPMMSSLVLSKKIDNKKTISDKMIEKIENIYNSSLEKVLRIPNIIFFGIVGVFFFAVFIMTRLGGEFIPSLPEGDFAVDTEFYQAVI
;
A
#
# COMPACT_ATOMS: atom_id res chain seq x y z
N MET A 1 -1.81 -6.96 -16.67
CA MET A 1 -0.59 -6.16 -16.43
C MET A 1 -0.76 -4.99 -15.45
N SER A 2 -1.93 -4.40 -15.29
CA SER A 2 -2.16 -3.28 -14.34
C SER A 2 -2.15 -3.67 -12.85
N LEU A 3 -2.55 -4.89 -12.50
CA LEU A 3 -2.55 -5.38 -11.12
C LEU A 3 -1.14 -5.45 -10.53
N GLY A 4 -0.14 -5.90 -11.29
CA GLY A 4 1.24 -5.95 -10.79
C GLY A 4 1.85 -4.60 -10.41
N ALA A 5 1.38 -3.51 -10.99
CA ALA A 5 1.83 -2.16 -10.62
C ALA A 5 1.22 -1.69 -9.29
N LEU A 6 -0.03 -2.09 -8.98
CA LEU A 6 -0.69 -1.83 -7.70
C LEU A 6 -0.04 -2.64 -6.57
N ASP A 7 0.29 -3.90 -6.85
CA ASP A 7 0.89 -4.81 -5.88
C ASP A 7 2.31 -4.37 -5.47
N PHE A 8 3.06 -3.72 -6.37
CA PHE A 8 4.39 -3.20 -6.06
C PHE A 8 4.37 -2.19 -4.91
N GLY A 9 3.36 -1.31 -4.86
CA GLY A 9 3.18 -0.37 -3.75
C GLY A 9 3.00 -1.09 -2.41
N LEU A 10 2.17 -2.13 -2.38
CA LEU A 10 1.91 -2.91 -1.16
C LEU A 10 3.14 -3.69 -0.66
N ILE A 11 3.98 -4.17 -1.58
CA ILE A 11 5.23 -4.89 -1.26
C ILE A 11 6.23 -3.96 -0.55
N VAL A 12 6.33 -2.72 -0.99
CA VAL A 12 7.31 -1.75 -0.47
C VAL A 12 6.83 -1.10 0.84
N ASP A 13 5.54 -1.03 1.07
CA ASP A 13 4.92 -0.28 2.17
C ASP A 13 5.47 -0.69 3.55
N GLY A 14 5.60 -1.99 3.82
CA GLY A 14 6.19 -2.50 5.06
C GLY A 14 7.62 -2.01 5.32
N ALA A 15 8.43 -1.89 4.28
CA ALA A 15 9.80 -1.39 4.39
C ALA A 15 9.81 0.13 4.64
N VAL A 16 8.95 0.87 3.95
CA VAL A 16 8.85 2.33 4.08
C VAL A 16 8.45 2.74 5.49
N ILE A 17 7.43 2.09 6.08
CA ILE A 17 6.97 2.36 7.45
C ILE A 17 8.12 2.21 8.47
N ILE A 18 8.92 1.15 8.34
CA ILE A 18 10.02 0.90 9.27
C ILE A 18 11.13 1.94 9.11
N VAL A 19 11.53 2.25 7.87
CA VAL A 19 12.57 3.25 7.59
C VAL A 19 12.14 4.63 8.06
N GLU A 20 10.88 5.01 7.80
CA GLU A 20 10.32 6.28 8.25
C GLU A 20 10.32 6.42 9.78
N ALA A 21 9.91 5.36 10.50
CA ALA A 21 9.93 5.35 11.96
C ALA A 21 11.34 5.51 12.52
N VAL A 22 12.33 4.85 11.90
CA VAL A 22 13.73 4.97 12.27
C VAL A 22 14.25 6.39 12.01
N LEU A 23 13.97 6.95 10.82
CA LEU A 23 14.39 8.31 10.47
C LEU A 23 13.78 9.36 11.41
N HIS A 24 12.49 9.26 11.66
CA HIS A 24 11.79 10.16 12.58
C HIS A 24 12.38 10.11 13.98
N ARG A 25 12.66 8.92 14.49
CA ARG A 25 13.30 8.73 15.80
C ARG A 25 14.70 9.33 15.86
N LEU A 26 15.51 9.07 14.85
CA LEU A 26 16.87 9.61 14.74
C LEU A 26 16.88 11.13 14.64
N GLN A 27 15.95 11.73 13.91
CA GLN A 27 15.82 13.18 13.83
C GLN A 27 15.52 13.81 15.21
N HIS A 28 14.62 13.21 15.98
CA HIS A 28 14.33 13.68 17.33
C HIS A 28 15.51 13.61 18.27
N LEU A 29 16.27 12.51 18.25
CA LEU A 29 17.48 12.38 19.09
C LEU A 29 18.55 13.41 18.74
N LYS A 30 18.70 13.70 17.46
CA LYS A 30 19.72 14.61 16.95
C LYS A 30 19.46 16.07 17.27
N ILE A 31 18.23 16.49 17.37
CA ILE A 31 17.85 17.83 17.85
C ILE A 31 18.31 18.03 19.32
N TYR A 32 18.29 16.95 20.12
CA TYR A 32 18.64 17.04 21.54
C TYR A 32 20.13 16.90 21.85
N GLN A 33 20.91 16.24 21.02
CA GLN A 33 22.28 15.86 21.40
C GLN A 33 23.42 16.56 20.64
N ASN A 34 23.18 17.18 19.51
CA ASN A 34 24.19 17.92 18.71
C ASN A 34 25.54 17.17 18.51
N GLN A 35 25.54 15.84 18.65
CA GLN A 35 26.71 14.97 18.60
C GLN A 35 26.56 13.86 17.56
N SER A 36 27.70 13.38 17.04
CA SER A 36 27.70 12.17 16.18
C SER A 36 27.27 10.95 16.99
N ILE A 37 26.30 10.21 16.49
CA ILE A 37 25.77 9.01 17.14
C ILE A 37 26.79 7.87 17.00
N SER A 38 27.07 7.16 18.11
CA SER A 38 27.85 5.93 18.10
C SER A 38 27.09 4.82 17.37
N GLN A 39 27.84 3.81 16.82
CA GLN A 39 27.19 2.66 16.16
C GLN A 39 26.26 1.90 17.11
N THR A 40 26.70 1.64 18.33
CA THR A 40 25.90 0.94 19.34
C THR A 40 24.61 1.67 19.68
N MET A 41 24.65 2.99 19.76
CA MET A 41 23.47 3.82 19.98
C MET A 41 22.54 3.84 18.76
N MET A 42 23.10 3.79 17.54
CA MET A 42 22.34 3.66 16.32
C MET A 42 21.57 2.34 16.28
N ASP A 43 22.23 1.25 16.62
CA ASP A 43 21.65 -0.10 16.62
C ASP A 43 20.51 -0.21 17.64
N ASP A 44 20.68 0.33 18.85
CA ASP A 44 19.66 0.35 19.89
C ASP A 44 18.44 1.18 19.48
N GLU A 45 18.64 2.34 18.85
CA GLU A 45 17.54 3.20 18.41
C GLU A 45 16.80 2.62 17.22
N VAL A 46 17.51 2.01 16.29
CA VAL A 46 16.90 1.29 15.15
C VAL A 46 16.08 0.11 15.66
N TYR A 47 16.64 -0.68 16.60
CA TYR A 47 15.92 -1.81 17.21
C TYR A 47 14.65 -1.34 17.92
N THR A 48 14.74 -0.32 18.75
CA THR A 48 13.59 0.22 19.51
C THR A 48 12.51 0.78 18.61
N SER A 49 12.89 1.53 17.58
CA SER A 49 11.96 2.13 16.62
C SER A 49 11.26 1.06 15.77
N SER A 50 12.04 0.11 15.26
CA SER A 50 11.50 -0.98 14.43
C SER A 50 10.58 -1.88 15.23
N SER A 51 10.97 -2.26 16.47
CA SER A 51 10.16 -3.08 17.36
C SER A 51 8.79 -2.42 17.70
N LYS A 52 8.79 -1.11 17.90
CA LYS A 52 7.57 -0.37 18.20
C LYS A 52 6.60 -0.34 17.01
N MET A 53 7.11 -0.22 15.80
CA MET A 53 6.30 -0.18 14.57
C MET A 53 5.95 -1.57 14.04
N MET A 54 6.67 -2.60 14.48
CA MET A 54 6.48 -3.98 14.03
C MET A 54 5.02 -4.44 14.18
N ASN A 55 4.38 -4.17 15.30
CA ASN A 55 3.00 -4.60 15.52
C ASN A 55 2.04 -3.99 14.49
N SER A 56 2.15 -2.71 14.22
CA SER A 56 1.30 -2.03 13.21
C SER A 56 1.59 -2.54 11.81
N ALA A 57 2.86 -2.73 11.45
CA ALA A 57 3.27 -3.27 10.16
C ALA A 57 2.78 -4.70 9.95
N VAL A 58 2.88 -5.56 10.97
CA VAL A 58 2.38 -6.95 10.94
C VAL A 58 0.87 -6.97 10.72
N PHE A 59 0.10 -6.18 11.48
CA PHE A 59 -1.34 -6.10 11.30
C PHE A 59 -1.74 -5.66 9.90
N GLY A 60 -1.10 -4.61 9.36
CA GLY A 60 -1.34 -4.14 8.02
C GLY A 60 -1.08 -5.22 6.96
N GLN A 61 0.03 -5.92 7.04
CA GLN A 61 0.39 -6.98 6.10
C GLN A 61 -0.55 -8.19 6.19
N ILE A 62 -0.97 -8.58 7.40
CA ILE A 62 -1.94 -9.67 7.58
C ILE A 62 -3.28 -9.31 6.93
N ILE A 63 -3.76 -8.08 7.10
CA ILE A 63 -5.01 -7.62 6.47
C ILE A 63 -4.90 -7.72 4.95
N ILE A 64 -3.79 -7.27 4.36
CA ILE A 64 -3.56 -7.35 2.92
C ILE A 64 -3.60 -8.81 2.45
N LEU A 65 -2.91 -9.72 3.15
CA LEU A 65 -2.91 -11.14 2.81
C LEU A 65 -4.32 -11.76 2.87
N ILE A 66 -5.12 -11.39 3.88
CA ILE A 66 -6.51 -11.89 4.03
C ILE A 66 -7.37 -11.45 2.85
N VAL A 67 -7.17 -10.25 2.30
CA VAL A 67 -7.93 -9.74 1.15
C VAL A 67 -7.68 -10.57 -0.11
N TYR A 68 -6.52 -11.22 -0.24
CA TYR A 68 -6.22 -12.10 -1.37
C TYR A 68 -6.83 -13.51 -1.25
N LEU A 69 -7.23 -13.94 -0.04
CA LEU A 69 -7.79 -15.29 0.15
C LEU A 69 -9.05 -15.56 -0.67
N PRO A 70 -10.04 -14.64 -0.76
CA PRO A 70 -11.23 -14.87 -1.58
C PRO A 70 -10.92 -15.10 -3.06
N ILE A 71 -9.83 -14.54 -3.58
CA ILE A 71 -9.44 -14.72 -4.98
C ILE A 71 -9.03 -16.17 -5.26
N LEU A 72 -8.47 -16.85 -4.25
CA LEU A 72 -8.08 -18.27 -4.36
C LEU A 72 -9.29 -19.23 -4.42
N THR A 73 -10.48 -18.76 -4.06
CA THR A 73 -11.71 -19.57 -4.11
C THR A 73 -12.53 -19.36 -5.38
N LEU A 74 -12.04 -18.53 -6.32
CA LEU A 74 -12.69 -18.31 -7.60
C LEU A 74 -12.67 -19.59 -8.45
N GLU A 75 -13.81 -19.91 -9.07
CA GLU A 75 -13.97 -21.05 -9.95
C GLU A 75 -14.13 -20.61 -11.42
N GLY A 76 -14.06 -21.58 -12.34
CA GLY A 76 -14.27 -21.32 -13.77
C GLY A 76 -13.09 -20.69 -14.49
N VAL A 77 -13.38 -19.93 -15.54
CA VAL A 77 -12.37 -19.29 -16.39
C VAL A 77 -11.64 -18.19 -15.63
N GLU A 78 -12.35 -17.44 -14.80
CA GLU A 78 -11.81 -16.38 -13.98
C GLU A 78 -10.82 -16.93 -12.95
N GLY A 79 -11.15 -18.04 -12.30
CA GLY A 79 -10.26 -18.72 -11.36
C GLY A 79 -8.93 -19.12 -12.01
N LYS A 80 -8.97 -19.68 -13.22
CA LYS A 80 -7.75 -20.08 -13.95
C LYS A 80 -6.81 -18.92 -14.25
N MET A 81 -7.35 -17.70 -14.42
CA MET A 81 -6.56 -16.49 -14.68
C MET A 81 -6.06 -15.83 -13.40
N PHE A 82 -6.93 -15.69 -12.40
CA PHE A 82 -6.62 -14.90 -11.21
C PHE A 82 -5.91 -15.68 -10.10
N ILE A 83 -6.14 -16.98 -9.96
CA ILE A 83 -5.48 -17.79 -8.93
C ILE A 83 -3.95 -17.78 -9.03
N PRO A 84 -3.32 -18.06 -10.20
CA PRO A 84 -1.86 -18.03 -10.30
C PRO A 84 -1.28 -16.66 -10.01
N MET A 85 -2.01 -15.60 -10.37
CA MET A 85 -1.59 -14.23 -10.10
C MET A 85 -1.67 -13.93 -8.60
N ALA A 86 -2.78 -14.27 -7.94
CA ALA A 86 -2.95 -14.09 -6.50
C ALA A 86 -1.88 -14.87 -5.71
N GLN A 87 -1.58 -16.11 -6.10
CA GLN A 87 -0.52 -16.89 -5.48
C GLN A 87 0.85 -16.21 -5.59
N THR A 88 1.19 -15.69 -6.76
CA THR A 88 2.45 -14.96 -6.97
C THR A 88 2.54 -13.73 -6.05
N VAL A 89 1.46 -12.96 -5.94
CA VAL A 89 1.39 -11.78 -5.08
C VAL A 89 1.49 -12.17 -3.60
N ILE A 90 0.78 -13.21 -3.16
CA ILE A 90 0.85 -13.70 -1.77
C ILE A 90 2.29 -14.11 -1.41
N PHE A 91 2.98 -14.87 -2.27
CA PHE A 91 4.36 -15.26 -2.01
C PHE A 91 5.32 -14.06 -2.00
N ALA A 92 5.12 -13.10 -2.92
CA ALA A 92 5.91 -11.88 -2.95
C ALA A 92 5.70 -11.03 -1.69
N LEU A 93 4.45 -10.88 -1.23
CA LEU A 93 4.10 -10.17 0.00
C LEU A 93 4.69 -10.85 1.25
N LEU A 94 4.63 -12.18 1.34
CA LEU A 94 5.24 -12.92 2.44
C LEU A 94 6.76 -12.75 2.46
N GLY A 95 7.42 -12.83 1.31
CA GLY A 95 8.87 -12.59 1.19
C GLY A 95 9.24 -11.16 1.59
N ALA A 96 8.50 -10.16 1.08
CA ALA A 96 8.71 -8.76 1.39
C ALA A 96 8.49 -8.48 2.89
N PHE A 97 7.48 -9.11 3.50
CA PHE A 97 7.20 -9.00 4.92
C PHE A 97 8.37 -9.51 5.77
N ILE A 98 8.88 -10.70 5.50
CA ILE A 98 10.04 -11.26 6.21
C ILE A 98 11.26 -10.34 6.06
N LEU A 99 11.52 -9.85 4.84
CA LEU A 99 12.63 -8.94 4.58
C LEU A 99 12.44 -7.58 5.27
N SER A 100 11.24 -7.05 5.32
CA SER A 100 10.96 -5.78 6.00
C SER A 100 11.21 -5.85 7.50
N LEU A 101 10.96 -7.00 8.14
CA LEU A 101 11.20 -7.18 9.57
C LEU A 101 12.65 -7.49 9.93
N THR A 102 13.41 -8.08 9.01
CA THR A 102 14.78 -8.55 9.29
C THR A 102 15.84 -7.70 8.61
N TYR A 103 15.76 -7.63 7.29
CA TYR A 103 16.78 -6.98 6.47
C TYR A 103 16.74 -5.45 6.56
N ILE A 104 15.55 -4.85 6.55
CA ILE A 104 15.39 -3.40 6.55
C ILE A 104 15.93 -2.73 7.82
N PRO A 105 15.64 -3.19 9.05
CA PRO A 105 16.24 -2.63 10.25
C PRO A 105 17.77 -2.72 10.24
N MET A 106 18.31 -3.89 9.86
CA MET A 106 19.76 -4.09 9.78
C MET A 106 20.41 -3.13 8.79
N MET A 107 19.88 -3.01 7.58
CA MET A 107 20.40 -2.08 6.59
C MET A 107 20.23 -0.61 7.00
N SER A 108 19.15 -0.28 7.70
CA SER A 108 18.95 1.07 8.24
C SER A 108 20.04 1.47 9.24
N SER A 109 20.48 0.56 10.10
CA SER A 109 21.57 0.84 11.05
C SER A 109 22.93 1.05 10.38
N LEU A 110 23.16 0.37 9.24
CA LEU A 110 24.44 0.43 8.52
C LEU A 110 24.51 1.60 7.52
N VAL A 111 23.43 1.86 6.80
CA VAL A 111 23.40 2.81 5.67
C VAL A 111 23.07 4.23 6.13
N LEU A 112 22.28 4.40 7.18
CA LEU A 112 21.90 5.73 7.63
C LEU A 112 23.09 6.51 8.18
N SER A 113 23.23 7.75 7.71
CA SER A 113 24.34 8.62 8.10
C SER A 113 24.32 8.93 9.59
N LYS A 114 25.46 8.71 10.24
CA LYS A 114 25.70 9.07 11.65
C LYS A 114 25.91 10.58 11.87
N LYS A 115 26.20 11.31 10.80
CA LYS A 115 26.36 12.78 10.81
C LYS A 115 25.12 13.40 10.18
N ILE A 116 24.57 14.39 10.85
CA ILE A 116 23.49 15.20 10.30
C ILE A 116 24.07 16.50 9.83
N ASP A 117 23.88 16.76 8.57
CA ASP A 117 24.04 18.08 8.03
C ASP A 117 22.75 18.85 8.29
N ASN A 118 22.82 19.90 9.11
CA ASN A 118 21.68 20.78 9.44
C ASN A 118 21.26 21.68 8.26
N LYS A 119 21.76 21.41 7.06
CA LYS A 119 21.34 22.17 5.88
C LYS A 119 19.94 21.75 5.48
N LYS A 120 18.98 22.65 5.66
CA LYS A 120 17.64 22.48 5.11
C LYS A 120 17.74 22.28 3.59
N THR A 121 17.45 21.08 3.15
CA THR A 121 17.39 20.71 1.74
C THR A 121 16.14 21.35 1.10
N ILE A 122 16.13 21.50 -0.22
CA ILE A 122 14.93 21.98 -0.95
C ILE A 122 13.72 21.09 -0.65
N SER A 123 13.95 19.79 -0.51
CA SER A 123 12.93 18.80 -0.13
C SER A 123 12.32 19.12 1.25
N ASP A 124 13.14 19.49 2.24
CA ASP A 124 12.65 19.81 3.58
C ASP A 124 11.75 21.04 3.58
N LYS A 125 12.09 22.05 2.78
CA LYS A 125 11.25 23.25 2.62
C LYS A 125 9.91 22.95 1.95
N MET A 126 9.93 22.01 1.02
CA MET A 126 8.72 21.59 0.31
C MET A 126 7.79 20.79 1.25
N ILE A 127 8.36 19.89 2.04
CA ILE A 127 7.63 19.13 3.06
C ILE A 127 7.08 20.09 4.14
N GLU A 128 7.89 20.99 4.67
CA GLU A 128 7.46 22.00 5.64
C GLU A 128 6.28 22.85 5.13
N LYS A 129 6.30 23.20 3.85
CA LYS A 129 5.19 23.94 3.22
C LYS A 129 3.91 23.09 3.15
N ILE A 130 4.03 21.83 2.77
CA ILE A 130 2.90 20.89 2.69
C ILE A 130 2.33 20.66 4.11
N GLU A 131 3.19 20.44 5.09
CA GLU A 131 2.83 20.25 6.49
C GLU A 131 2.08 21.48 7.06
N ASN A 132 2.55 22.68 6.77
CA ASN A 132 1.86 23.91 7.20
C ASN A 132 0.48 24.06 6.57
N ILE A 133 0.32 23.71 5.29
CA ILE A 133 -0.99 23.71 4.61
C ILE A 133 -1.90 22.67 5.24
N TYR A 134 -1.37 21.46 5.48
CA TYR A 134 -2.11 20.37 6.11
C TYR A 134 -2.57 20.75 7.52
N ASN A 135 -1.69 21.24 8.37
CA ASN A 135 -1.99 21.62 9.74
C ASN A 135 -3.05 22.75 9.78
N SER A 136 -2.90 23.76 8.93
CA SER A 136 -3.90 24.85 8.84
C SER A 136 -5.27 24.33 8.34
N SER A 137 -5.28 23.39 7.42
CA SER A 137 -6.51 22.77 6.94
C SER A 137 -7.14 21.88 8.00
N LEU A 138 -6.32 21.08 8.70
CA LEU A 138 -6.76 20.20 9.77
C LEU A 138 -7.39 20.97 10.93
N GLU A 139 -6.78 22.10 11.35
CA GLU A 139 -7.37 22.95 12.38
C GLU A 139 -8.74 23.49 11.99
N LYS A 140 -8.92 23.90 10.74
CA LYS A 140 -10.23 24.38 10.24
C LYS A 140 -11.28 23.27 10.25
N VAL A 141 -10.88 22.06 9.79
CA VAL A 141 -11.74 20.88 9.77
C VAL A 141 -12.19 20.48 11.18
N LEU A 142 -11.25 20.49 12.13
CA LEU A 142 -11.54 20.13 13.52
C LEU A 142 -12.40 21.17 14.25
N ARG A 143 -12.44 22.42 13.77
CA ARG A 143 -13.33 23.45 14.33
C ARG A 143 -14.80 23.28 13.97
N ILE A 144 -15.09 22.58 12.84
CA ILE A 144 -16.45 22.40 12.32
C ILE A 144 -16.76 20.92 12.05
N PRO A 145 -16.59 20.02 13.03
CA PRO A 145 -16.67 18.58 12.82
C PRO A 145 -18.04 18.14 12.31
N ASN A 146 -19.12 18.74 12.80
CA ASN A 146 -20.48 18.37 12.41
C ASN A 146 -20.78 18.67 10.94
N ILE A 147 -20.34 19.82 10.44
CA ILE A 147 -20.58 20.18 9.02
C ILE A 147 -19.83 19.22 8.10
N ILE A 148 -18.61 18.86 8.47
CA ILE A 148 -17.80 17.94 7.68
C ILE A 148 -18.36 16.53 7.73
N PHE A 149 -18.81 16.06 8.90
CA PHE A 149 -19.47 14.78 9.03
C PHE A 149 -20.71 14.67 8.11
N PHE A 150 -21.62 15.63 8.18
CA PHE A 150 -22.79 15.66 7.31
C PHE A 150 -22.45 15.82 5.83
N GLY A 151 -21.39 16.58 5.51
CA GLY A 151 -20.86 16.69 4.17
C GLY A 151 -20.38 15.35 3.61
N ILE A 152 -19.59 14.60 4.38
CA ILE A 152 -19.10 13.26 3.98
C ILE A 152 -20.26 12.28 3.81
N VAL A 153 -21.22 12.28 4.75
CA VAL A 153 -22.44 11.45 4.66
C VAL A 153 -23.25 11.82 3.43
N GLY A 154 -23.39 13.10 3.11
CA GLY A 154 -24.06 13.57 1.90
C GLY A 154 -23.37 13.08 0.62
N VAL A 155 -22.04 13.19 0.53
CA VAL A 155 -21.25 12.68 -0.60
C VAL A 155 -21.38 11.16 -0.71
N PHE A 156 -21.42 10.43 0.40
CA PHE A 156 -21.64 8.98 0.39
C PHE A 156 -23.00 8.62 -0.20
N PHE A 157 -24.07 9.22 0.26
CA PHE A 157 -25.41 8.98 -0.31
C PHE A 157 -25.51 9.40 -1.78
N PHE A 158 -24.86 10.48 -2.17
CA PHE A 158 -24.78 10.92 -3.55
C PHE A 158 -24.04 9.88 -4.43
N ALA A 159 -22.93 9.33 -3.94
CA ALA A 159 -22.21 8.27 -4.63
C ALA A 159 -23.05 7.00 -4.78
N VAL A 160 -23.76 6.58 -3.72
CA VAL A 160 -24.69 5.45 -3.78
C VAL A 160 -25.82 5.71 -4.80
N PHE A 161 -26.38 6.93 -4.82
CA PHE A 161 -27.38 7.30 -5.80
C PHE A 161 -26.87 7.23 -7.24
N ILE A 162 -25.66 7.71 -7.50
CA ILE A 162 -25.02 7.57 -8.82
C ILE A 162 -24.84 6.09 -9.17
N MET A 163 -24.36 5.29 -8.23
CA MET A 163 -24.13 3.85 -8.43
C MET A 163 -25.42 3.11 -8.82
N THR A 164 -26.58 3.49 -8.26
CA THR A 164 -27.88 2.92 -8.65
C THR A 164 -28.33 3.35 -10.05
N ARG A 165 -27.74 4.42 -10.59
CA ARG A 165 -28.04 4.91 -11.96
C ARG A 165 -27.05 4.40 -13.00
N LEU A 166 -25.85 3.98 -12.59
CA LEU A 166 -24.94 3.27 -13.49
C LEU A 166 -25.47 1.86 -13.69
N GLY A 167 -25.78 1.50 -14.92
CA GLY A 167 -26.18 0.13 -15.29
C GLY A 167 -25.09 -0.86 -14.90
N GLY A 168 -25.50 -2.03 -14.42
CA GLY A 168 -24.59 -3.08 -13.92
C GLY A 168 -23.85 -3.87 -15.01
N GLU A 169 -23.60 -3.33 -16.18
CA GLU A 169 -22.80 -3.99 -17.20
C GLU A 169 -21.31 -3.87 -16.88
N PHE A 170 -20.86 -4.78 -16.04
CA PHE A 170 -19.44 -4.87 -15.66
C PHE A 170 -18.55 -5.42 -16.78
N ILE A 171 -19.14 -6.16 -17.71
CA ILE A 171 -18.46 -6.69 -18.89
C ILE A 171 -19.22 -6.17 -20.10
N PRO A 172 -18.63 -5.29 -20.94
CA PRO A 172 -19.22 -5.01 -22.24
C PRO A 172 -19.32 -6.34 -22.96
N SER A 173 -20.53 -6.72 -23.36
CA SER A 173 -20.75 -7.84 -24.26
C SER A 173 -19.98 -7.53 -25.54
N LEU A 174 -18.74 -8.02 -25.62
CA LEU A 174 -18.05 -8.08 -26.89
C LEU A 174 -18.93 -8.95 -27.77
N PRO A 175 -19.43 -8.48 -28.91
CA PRO A 175 -20.01 -9.35 -29.89
C PRO A 175 -18.86 -10.20 -30.44
N GLU A 176 -18.53 -11.27 -29.76
CA GLU A 176 -17.79 -12.36 -30.35
C GLU A 176 -18.71 -12.88 -31.42
N GLY A 177 -18.41 -12.51 -32.67
CA GLY A 177 -19.06 -13.09 -33.81
C GLY A 177 -18.70 -14.56 -33.84
N ASP A 178 -19.43 -15.37 -33.09
CA ASP A 178 -19.41 -16.81 -33.16
C ASP A 178 -19.95 -17.18 -34.53
N PHE A 179 -19.05 -17.29 -35.48
CA PHE A 179 -19.29 -18.08 -36.68
C PHE A 179 -19.12 -19.55 -36.26
N ALA A 180 -20.14 -20.11 -35.59
CA ALA A 180 -20.30 -21.54 -35.50
C ALA A 180 -20.64 -22.07 -36.91
N VAL A 181 -19.64 -22.53 -37.64
CA VAL A 181 -19.85 -23.27 -38.87
C VAL A 181 -20.12 -24.71 -38.45
N ASP A 182 -21.39 -25.08 -38.31
CA ASP A 182 -21.82 -26.46 -38.23
C ASP A 182 -21.51 -27.13 -39.56
N THR A 183 -20.37 -27.80 -39.67
CA THR A 183 -20.07 -28.72 -40.74
C THR A 183 -20.77 -30.04 -40.43
N GLU A 184 -22.03 -30.19 -40.80
CA GLU A 184 -22.69 -31.47 -40.92
C GLU A 184 -22.01 -32.28 -42.05
N PHE A 185 -21.18 -33.24 -41.67
CA PHE A 185 -20.69 -34.24 -42.59
C PHE A 185 -21.85 -35.18 -42.96
N TYR A 186 -22.49 -34.94 -44.09
CA TYR A 186 -23.30 -35.97 -44.72
C TYR A 186 -22.43 -37.18 -45.08
N GLN A 187 -22.50 -38.22 -44.28
CA GLN A 187 -22.02 -39.53 -44.68
C GLN A 187 -22.96 -40.04 -45.78
N ALA A 188 -22.53 -39.92 -47.03
CA ALA A 188 -23.17 -40.64 -48.12
C ALA A 188 -22.88 -42.12 -47.94
N VAL A 189 -23.94 -42.88 -47.61
CA VAL A 189 -23.94 -44.34 -47.64
C VAL A 189 -24.08 -44.75 -49.12
N ILE A 190 -23.06 -45.47 -49.64
CA ILE A 190 -23.17 -46.29 -50.84
C ILE A 190 -23.14 -47.71 -50.40
#